data_9ee796564fc48030b1075ad66710205e
#
_entry.id   9ee796564fc48030b1075ad66710205e
#
_cell.length_a   1.000
_cell.length_b   1.000
_cell.length_c   1.000
_cell.angle_alpha   90.00
_cell.angle_beta   90.00
_cell.angle_gamma   90.00
#
_symmetry.space_group_name_H-M   'P 1'
#
loop_
_entity.id
_entity.type
_entity.pdbx_description
1 polymer ?
#
loop_
_entity_poly.entity_id
_entity_poly.type
_entity_poly.pdbx_seq_one_letter_code
_entity_poly.pdbx_strand_id
1 'polypeptide(L)' 'MLEKTFKKVFTFNSTTDAIAFERACKKYDIPGRLIPVPRVISAGCGICWSVPAEDGDKVEEFMKASELRCSGIYDLLL' A
#
# COMPACT_ATOMS: atom_id res chain seq x y z
N MET A 1 -1.30 -4.24 -23.50
CA MET A 1 -2.52 -3.63 -22.98
C MET A 1 -2.59 -3.78 -21.48
N LEU A 2 -2.96 -2.73 -20.79
CA LEU A 2 -3.06 -2.78 -19.34
C LEU A 2 -4.48 -3.16 -18.94
N GLU A 3 -4.59 -4.20 -18.15
CA GLU A 3 -5.86 -4.60 -17.60
C GLU A 3 -5.97 -4.08 -16.18
N LYS A 4 -7.11 -3.52 -15.86
CA LYS A 4 -7.39 -3.08 -14.49
C LYS A 4 -7.78 -4.29 -13.65
N THR A 5 -7.16 -4.42 -12.50
CA THR A 5 -7.48 -5.46 -11.54
C THR A 5 -7.68 -4.82 -10.17
N PHE A 6 -8.37 -5.53 -9.29
CA PHE A 6 -8.52 -5.02 -7.94
C PHE A 6 -7.19 -5.03 -7.21
N LYS A 7 -6.92 -3.92 -6.54
CA LYS A 7 -5.73 -3.74 -5.74
C LYS A 7 -6.13 -3.34 -4.33
N LYS A 8 -5.39 -3.79 -3.34
CA LYS A 8 -5.49 -3.24 -2.00
C LYS A 8 -4.46 -2.13 -1.89
N VAL A 9 -4.91 -0.97 -1.45
CA VAL A 9 -4.08 0.24 -1.40
C VAL A 9 -3.98 0.71 0.04
N PHE A 10 -2.76 0.91 0.50
CA PHE A 10 -2.46 1.37 1.86
C PHE A 10 -1.97 2.81 1.77
N THR A 11 -2.69 3.73 2.38
CA THR A 11 -2.32 5.15 2.38
C THR A 11 -1.59 5.51 3.66
N PHE A 12 -0.84 6.61 3.63
CA PHE A 12 0.01 7.01 4.73
C PHE A 12 -0.19 8.48 5.08
N ASN A 13 0.09 8.83 6.34
CA ASN A 13 0.01 10.21 6.81
C ASN A 13 1.21 11.04 6.36
N SER A 14 2.32 10.41 6.07
CA SER A 14 3.53 11.10 5.67
C SER A 14 4.36 10.27 4.71
N THR A 15 5.21 10.93 3.93
CA THR A 15 6.17 10.26 3.05
C THR A 15 7.12 9.38 3.85
N THR A 16 7.49 9.80 5.04
CA THR A 16 8.37 9.01 5.93
C THR A 16 7.75 7.66 6.25
N ASP A 17 6.46 7.64 6.58
CA ASP A 17 5.75 6.39 6.86
C ASP A 17 5.68 5.50 5.63
N ALA A 18 5.44 6.09 4.47
CA ALA A 18 5.38 5.33 3.21
C ALA A 18 6.73 4.68 2.88
N ILE A 19 7.82 5.41 3.05
CA ILE A 19 9.16 4.91 2.79
C ILE A 19 9.54 3.81 3.78
N ALA A 20 9.18 3.99 5.05
CA ALA A 20 9.41 2.97 6.06
C ALA A 20 8.68 1.67 5.72
N PHE A 21 7.44 1.79 5.24
CA PHE A 21 6.65 0.64 4.81
C PHE A 21 7.31 -0.06 3.62
N GLU A 22 7.74 0.70 2.63
CA GLU A 22 8.44 0.14 1.46
C GLU A 22 9.70 -0.60 1.85
N ARG A 23 10.51 -0.01 2.73
CA ARG A 23 11.75 -0.64 3.18
C ARG A 23 11.49 -1.96 3.88
N ALA A 24 10.49 -1.99 4.75
CA ALA A 24 10.13 -3.20 5.46
C ALA A 24 9.65 -4.29 4.49
N CYS A 25 8.82 -3.90 3.52
CA CYS A 25 8.32 -4.85 2.53
C CYS A 25 9.45 -5.42 1.67
N LYS A 26 10.39 -4.60 1.27
CA LYS A 26 11.54 -5.07 0.49
C LYS A 26 12.42 -6.02 1.29
N LYS A 27 12.62 -5.71 2.57
CA LYS A 27 13.45 -6.53 3.45
C LYS A 27 12.91 -7.94 3.61
N TYR A 28 11.58 -8.09 3.66
CA TYR A 28 10.93 -9.37 3.88
C TYR A 28 10.27 -9.94 2.63
N ASP A 29 10.58 -9.37 1.47
CA ASP A 29 10.07 -9.82 0.17
C ASP A 29 8.53 -9.82 0.12
N ILE A 30 7.93 -8.78 0.65
CA ILE A 30 6.48 -8.61 0.66
C ILE A 30 6.05 -7.96 -0.66
N PRO A 31 5.01 -8.47 -1.32
CA PRO A 31 4.59 -7.94 -2.62
C PRO A 31 4.03 -6.51 -2.54
N GLY A 32 4.08 -5.81 -3.66
CA GLY A 32 3.52 -4.48 -3.81
C GLY A 32 4.56 -3.45 -4.24
N ARG A 33 4.11 -2.21 -4.38
CA ARG A 33 4.97 -1.09 -4.76
C ARG A 33 4.34 0.24 -4.38
N LEU A 34 5.16 1.28 -4.26
CA LEU A 34 4.66 2.64 -4.06
C LEU A 34 4.17 3.20 -5.40
N ILE A 35 3.02 3.84 -5.36
CA ILE A 35 2.44 4.53 -6.52
C ILE A 35 1.88 5.88 -6.06
N PRO A 36 1.65 6.82 -6.99
CA PRO A 36 0.90 8.03 -6.65
C PRO A 36 -0.51 7.67 -6.18
N VAL A 37 -1.02 8.38 -5.19
CA VAL A 37 -2.38 8.14 -4.69
C VAL A 37 -3.39 8.40 -5.81
N PRO A 38 -4.28 7.42 -6.10
CA PRO A 38 -5.33 7.63 -7.08
C PRO A 38 -6.26 8.78 -6.69
N ARG A 39 -6.82 9.45 -7.70
CA ARG A 39 -7.69 10.62 -7.46
C ARG A 39 -8.93 10.32 -6.63
N VAL A 40 -9.39 9.08 -6.67
CA VAL A 40 -10.57 8.68 -5.91
C VAL A 40 -10.31 8.61 -4.41
N ILE A 41 -9.03 8.67 -4.01
CA ILE A 41 -8.62 8.69 -2.60
C ILE A 41 -8.04 10.06 -2.30
N SER A 42 -8.47 10.64 -1.18
CA SER A 42 -7.86 11.86 -0.65
C SER A 42 -6.93 11.45 0.48
N ALA A 43 -5.62 11.45 0.22
CA ALA A 43 -4.62 11.05 1.20
C ALA A 43 -3.52 12.10 1.30
N GLY A 44 -2.99 12.26 2.51
CA GLY A 44 -2.13 13.39 2.84
C GLY A 44 -0.77 13.42 2.20
N CYS A 45 -0.11 12.26 1.99
CA CYS A 45 1.28 12.27 1.54
C CYS A 45 1.48 12.14 0.03
N GLY A 46 0.42 11.85 -0.72
CA GLY A 46 0.50 11.75 -2.17
C GLY A 46 1.01 10.44 -2.74
N ILE A 47 1.50 9.53 -1.92
CA ILE A 47 1.93 8.19 -2.34
C ILE A 47 1.28 7.13 -1.46
N CYS A 48 1.13 5.94 -2.03
CA CYS A 48 0.52 4.82 -1.33
C CYS A 48 1.16 3.50 -1.76
N TRP A 49 0.93 2.45 -0.97
CA TRP A 49 1.41 1.10 -1.30
C TRP A 49 0.30 0.34 -1.98
N SER A 50 0.55 -0.12 -3.20
CA SER A 50 -0.43 -0.87 -3.98
C SER A 50 0.01 -2.31 -4.09
N VAL A 51 -0.92 -3.24 -3.87
CA VAL A 51 -0.66 -4.67 -3.94
C VAL A 51 -1.86 -5.36 -4.59
N PRO A 52 -1.65 -6.43 -5.38
CA PRO A 52 -2.79 -7.18 -5.90
C PRO A 52 -3.72 -7.61 -4.78
N ALA A 53 -5.03 -7.57 -5.03
CA ALA A 53 -6.01 -7.87 -3.99
C ALA A 53 -5.80 -9.26 -3.36
N GLU A 54 -5.34 -10.22 -4.15
CA GLU A 54 -5.05 -11.58 -3.67
C GLU A 54 -3.95 -11.62 -2.61
N ASP A 55 -3.05 -10.63 -2.63
CA ASP A 55 -1.95 -10.54 -1.67
C ASP A 55 -2.23 -9.54 -0.55
N GLY A 56 -3.39 -8.90 -0.59
CA GLY A 56 -3.73 -7.84 0.36
C GLY A 56 -3.72 -8.29 1.80
N ASP A 57 -4.26 -9.47 2.08
CA ASP A 57 -4.31 -10.00 3.45
C ASP A 57 -2.91 -10.28 3.98
N LYS A 58 -2.03 -10.79 3.13
CA LYS A 58 -0.64 -11.05 3.50
C LYS A 58 0.07 -9.76 3.92
N VAL A 59 -0.12 -8.69 3.14
CA VAL A 59 0.48 -7.39 3.44
C VAL A 59 -0.11 -6.81 4.72
N GLU A 60 -1.41 -6.92 4.89
CA GLU A 60 -2.08 -6.42 6.09
C GLU A 60 -1.59 -7.13 7.36
N GLU A 61 -1.45 -8.45 7.32
CA GLU A 61 -0.91 -9.21 8.44
C GLU A 61 0.54 -8.82 8.73
N PHE A 62 1.34 -8.66 7.68
CA PHE A 62 2.72 -8.22 7.83
C PHE A 62 2.80 -6.84 8.48
N MET A 63 1.94 -5.93 8.05
CA MET A 63 1.88 -4.58 8.62
C MET A 63 1.59 -4.63 10.11
N LYS A 64 0.61 -5.42 10.52
CA LYS A 64 0.24 -5.55 11.93
C LYS A 64 1.35 -6.19 12.75
N ALA A 65 1.96 -7.24 12.22
CA ALA A 65 3.04 -7.95 12.91
C ALA A 65 4.29 -7.08 13.08
N SER A 66 4.54 -6.18 12.14
CA SER A 66 5.71 -5.30 12.14
C SER A 66 5.43 -3.95 12.80
N GLU A 67 4.22 -3.75 13.32
CA GLU A 67 3.79 -2.49 13.94
C GLU A 67 3.93 -1.29 13.02
N LEU A 68 3.81 -1.51 11.71
CA LEU A 68 3.82 -0.44 10.73
C LEU A 68 2.46 0.26 10.71
N ARG A 69 2.46 1.53 10.33
CA ARG A 69 1.24 2.35 10.33
C ARG A 69 0.83 2.75 8.93
N CYS A 70 -0.47 2.77 8.70
CA CYS A 70 -1.07 3.38 7.52
C CYS A 70 -2.26 4.22 7.96
N SER A 71 -2.64 5.19 7.14
CA SER A 71 -3.79 6.04 7.45
C SER A 71 -5.11 5.43 6.99
N GLY A 72 -5.08 4.58 5.98
CA GLY A 72 -6.28 3.92 5.48
C GLY A 72 -5.95 2.78 4.55
N ILE A 73 -6.93 1.90 4.35
CA ILE A 73 -6.82 0.75 3.46
C ILE A 73 -8.03 0.77 2.54
N TYR A 74 -7.79 0.68 1.22
CA TYR A 74 -8.83 0.78 0.21
C TYR A 74 -8.72 -0.34 -0.80
N ASP A 75 -9.86 -0.80 -1.32
CA ASP A 75 -9.90 -1.75 -2.42
C ASP A 75 -10.29 -0.98 -3.68
N LEU A 76 -9.41 -0.93 -4.65
CA LEU A 76 -9.61 -0.14 -5.86
C LEU A 76 -9.32 -0.95 -7.10
N LEU A 77 -10.00 -0.60 -8.19
CA LEU A 77 -9.76 -1.15 -9.51
C LEU A 77 -8.72 -0.24 -10.20
N LEU A 78 -7.53 -0.76 -10.37
CA LEU A 78 -6.42 -0.01 -10.96
C LEU A 78 -5.78 -0.72 -12.14
#